data_646219a4a88f7414db3ea8d819fc5a9b
#
_entry.id   646219a4a88f7414db3ea8d819fc5a9b
#
_cell.length_a   1.000
_cell.length_b   1.000
_cell.length_c   1.000
_cell.angle_alpha   90.00
_cell.angle_beta   90.00
_cell.angle_gamma   90.00
#
_symmetry.space_group_name_H-M   'P 1'
#
loop_
_entity.id
_entity.type
_entity.pdbx_description
1 polymer ?
#
loop_
_entity_poly.entity_id
_entity_poly.type
_entity_poly.pdbx_seq_one_letter_code
_entity_poly.pdbx_strand_id
1 'polypeptide(L)'
;MARDQLNKLMTGLAGEYLVAGMMNLKGWVASLTLKNFPGVDIFGKDPKTDQNISVQVKTSRENSFNIGINRPQRKVLNDLIKGPFVFVHIDKNNDVTYYILTRDEVIELINTTDDDYFARKKDKSKEEGIFPLIFF
;
A
#
# COMPACT_ATOMS: atom_id res chain seq x y z
N MET A 1 12.17 22.55 3.99
CA MET A 1 11.91 21.12 4.27
C MET A 1 13.24 20.43 4.54
N ALA A 2 13.32 19.66 5.60
CA ALA A 2 14.52 18.88 5.89
C ALA A 2 14.76 17.84 4.80
N ARG A 3 16.03 17.51 4.55
CA ARG A 3 16.42 16.55 3.52
C ARG A 3 15.75 15.18 3.72
N ASP A 4 15.65 14.71 4.97
CA ASP A 4 15.01 13.43 5.28
C ASP A 4 13.51 13.43 4.98
N GLN A 5 12.84 14.55 5.24
CA GLN A 5 11.43 14.70 4.91
C GLN A 5 11.20 14.69 3.41
N LEU A 6 12.09 15.36 2.67
CA LEU A 6 12.03 15.35 1.21
C LEU A 6 12.23 13.95 0.65
N ASN A 7 13.20 13.22 1.19
CA ASN A 7 13.46 11.83 0.76
C ASN A 7 12.26 10.92 1.01
N LYS A 8 11.60 11.06 2.16
CA LYS A 8 10.38 10.29 2.48
C LYS A 8 9.24 10.63 1.54
N LEU A 9 9.07 11.92 1.25
CA LEU A 9 8.04 12.38 0.32
C LEU A 9 8.26 11.79 -1.07
N MET A 10 9.50 11.85 -1.58
CA MET A 10 9.83 11.30 -2.89
C MET A 10 9.67 9.78 -2.94
N THR A 11 10.05 9.08 -1.88
CA THR A 11 9.87 7.63 -1.79
C THR A 11 8.39 7.26 -1.85
N GLY A 12 7.55 7.94 -1.10
CA GLY A 12 6.10 7.70 -1.13
C GLY A 12 5.51 7.95 -2.50
N LEU A 13 5.91 9.05 -3.12
CA LEU A 13 5.43 9.40 -4.45
C LEU A 13 5.89 8.39 -5.50
N ALA A 14 7.13 7.93 -5.41
CA ALA A 14 7.65 6.88 -6.29
C ALA A 14 6.80 5.61 -6.20
N GLY A 15 6.43 5.20 -4.99
CA GLY A 15 5.57 4.04 -4.79
C GLY A 15 4.20 4.20 -5.46
N GLU A 16 3.59 5.37 -5.33
CA GLU A 16 2.30 5.65 -5.96
C GLU A 16 2.38 5.58 -7.49
N TYR A 17 3.40 6.18 -8.08
CA TYR A 17 3.59 6.12 -9.54
C TYR A 17 3.87 4.69 -10.02
N LEU A 18 4.68 3.94 -9.27
CA LEU A 18 4.97 2.54 -9.61
C LEU A 18 3.71 1.68 -9.61
N VAL A 19 2.86 1.83 -8.59
CA VAL A 19 1.62 1.05 -8.49
C VAL A 19 0.66 1.45 -9.60
N ALA A 20 0.47 2.75 -9.84
CA ALA A 20 -0.40 3.21 -10.92
C ALA A 20 0.08 2.69 -12.28
N GLY A 21 1.40 2.73 -12.51
CA GLY A 21 1.99 2.20 -13.74
C GLY A 21 1.75 0.70 -13.91
N MET A 22 1.92 -0.07 -12.83
CA MET A 22 1.66 -1.51 -12.86
C MET A 22 0.19 -1.81 -13.11
N MET A 23 -0.71 -1.04 -12.52
CA MET A 23 -2.15 -1.18 -12.80
C MET A 23 -2.47 -0.94 -14.27
N ASN A 24 -1.87 0.10 -14.85
CA ASN A 24 -2.05 0.39 -16.27
C ASN A 24 -1.53 -0.77 -17.15
N LEU A 25 -0.39 -1.35 -16.81
CA LEU A 25 0.15 -2.50 -17.53
C LEU A 25 -0.78 -3.71 -17.46
N LYS A 26 -1.56 -3.82 -16.39
CA LYS A 26 -2.53 -4.92 -16.19
C LYS A 26 -3.90 -4.61 -16.76
N GLY A 27 -4.06 -3.49 -17.45
CA GLY A 27 -5.29 -3.15 -18.13
C GLY A 27 -6.25 -2.26 -17.34
N TRP A 28 -5.87 -1.78 -16.16
CA TRP A 28 -6.67 -0.83 -15.41
C TRP A 28 -6.42 0.59 -15.89
N VAL A 29 -7.47 1.39 -15.96
CA VAL A 29 -7.32 2.84 -16.08
C VAL A 29 -7.12 3.37 -14.69
N ALA A 30 -5.91 3.83 -14.39
CA ALA A 30 -5.52 4.24 -13.04
C ALA A 30 -4.94 5.65 -13.04
N SER A 31 -5.31 6.44 -12.05
CA SER A 31 -4.76 7.77 -11.84
C SER A 31 -4.51 8.04 -10.37
N LEU A 32 -3.50 8.86 -10.09
CA LEU A 32 -3.25 9.33 -8.75
C LEU A 32 -4.35 10.30 -8.34
N THR A 33 -4.73 10.25 -7.07
CA THR A 33 -5.66 11.23 -6.50
C THR A 33 -4.95 12.54 -6.23
N LEU A 34 -5.73 13.56 -5.95
CA LEU A 34 -5.17 14.82 -5.47
C LEU A 34 -4.47 14.60 -4.14
N LYS A 35 -3.38 15.32 -3.95
CA LYS A 35 -2.65 15.32 -2.68
C LYS A 35 -3.61 15.66 -1.55
N ASN A 36 -3.52 14.92 -0.46
CA ASN A 36 -4.39 15.05 0.72
C ASN A 36 -5.80 14.45 0.56
N PHE A 37 -6.08 13.70 -0.49
CA PHE A 37 -7.34 12.96 -0.55
C PHE A 37 -7.28 11.82 0.46
N PRO A 38 -8.18 11.79 1.47
CA PRO A 38 -8.04 10.85 2.58
C PRO A 38 -8.25 9.39 2.16
N GLY A 39 -7.30 8.54 2.53
CA GLY A 39 -7.45 7.09 2.43
C GLY A 39 -7.40 6.49 1.03
N VAL A 40 -7.19 7.29 0.00
CA VAL A 40 -7.12 6.82 -1.38
C VAL A 40 -5.99 7.53 -2.12
N ASP A 41 -5.02 6.77 -2.59
CA ASP A 41 -3.91 7.32 -3.38
C ASP A 41 -4.13 7.16 -4.87
N ILE A 42 -4.83 6.11 -5.27
CA ILE A 42 -5.07 5.79 -6.67
C ILE A 42 -6.53 5.42 -6.87
N PHE A 43 -7.17 6.01 -7.88
CA PHE A 43 -8.44 5.50 -8.41
C PHE A 43 -8.16 4.67 -9.65
N GLY A 44 -8.80 3.51 -9.74
CA GLY A 44 -8.71 2.65 -10.88
C GLY A 44 -10.06 2.23 -11.40
N LYS A 45 -10.13 1.95 -12.69
CA LYS A 45 -11.31 1.41 -13.34
C LYS A 45 -10.90 0.29 -14.28
N ASP A 46 -11.58 -0.85 -14.18
CA ASP A 46 -11.43 -1.92 -15.14
C ASP A 46 -12.40 -1.65 -16.31
N PRO A 47 -11.89 -1.31 -17.50
CA PRO A 47 -12.78 -1.01 -18.62
C PRO A 47 -13.57 -2.22 -19.12
N LYS A 48 -13.15 -3.44 -18.81
CA LYS A 48 -13.86 -4.65 -19.24
C LYS A 48 -15.10 -4.92 -18.40
N THR A 49 -15.00 -4.68 -17.08
CA THR A 49 -16.08 -4.97 -16.12
C THR A 49 -16.78 -3.72 -15.62
N ASP A 50 -16.21 -2.56 -15.91
CA ASP A 50 -16.65 -1.26 -15.40
C ASP A 50 -16.53 -1.12 -13.89
N GLN A 51 -15.78 -2.02 -13.24
CA GLN A 51 -15.53 -1.95 -11.79
C GLN A 51 -14.57 -0.83 -11.45
N ASN A 52 -14.86 -0.16 -10.35
CA ASN A 52 -13.99 0.87 -9.78
C ASN A 52 -13.25 0.32 -8.56
N ILE A 53 -12.04 0.83 -8.33
CA ILE A 53 -11.24 0.45 -7.18
C ILE A 53 -10.55 1.69 -6.60
N SER A 54 -10.46 1.73 -5.27
CA SER A 54 -9.75 2.77 -4.53
C SER A 54 -8.56 2.11 -3.83
N VAL A 55 -7.35 2.53 -4.14
CA VAL A 55 -6.13 1.89 -3.65
C VAL A 55 -5.35 2.84 -2.75
N GLN A 56 -4.93 2.34 -1.60
CA GLN A 56 -4.00 3.00 -0.71
C GLN A 56 -2.62 2.40 -0.91
N VAL A 57 -1.61 3.25 -1.08
CA VAL A 57 -0.23 2.81 -1.27
C VAL A 57 0.59 3.18 -0.04
N LYS A 58 1.34 2.23 0.48
CA LYS A 58 2.30 2.44 1.55
C LYS A 58 3.67 2.01 1.05
N THR A 59 4.63 2.91 1.07
CA THR A 59 5.97 2.68 0.53
C THR A 59 7.00 2.76 1.64
N SER A 60 7.98 1.87 1.61
CA SER A 60 9.06 1.87 2.59
C SER A 60 10.37 1.39 1.96
N ARG A 61 11.46 2.02 2.38
CA ARG A 61 12.81 1.52 2.13
C ARG A 61 13.33 0.66 3.28
N GLU A 62 12.58 0.64 4.38
CA GLU A 62 12.90 -0.12 5.57
C GLU A 62 12.20 -1.49 5.57
N ASN A 63 12.43 -2.28 6.61
CA ASN A 63 11.80 -3.60 6.73
C ASN A 63 10.38 -3.56 7.30
N SER A 64 9.85 -2.39 7.56
CA SER A 64 8.51 -2.22 8.12
C SER A 64 7.74 -1.15 7.38
N PHE A 65 6.41 -1.21 7.50
CA PHE A 65 5.51 -0.23 6.93
C PHE A 65 4.70 0.42 8.04
N ASN A 66 4.54 1.73 7.95
CA ASN A 66 3.66 2.48 8.83
C ASN A 66 2.29 2.58 8.17
N ILE A 67 1.29 1.95 8.78
CA ILE A 67 -0.07 1.96 8.24
C ILE A 67 -0.76 3.30 8.54
N GLY A 68 -0.29 4.03 9.56
CA GLY A 68 -0.82 5.34 9.87
C GLY A 68 -2.16 5.32 10.61
N ILE A 69 -2.54 4.18 11.18
CA ILE A 69 -3.81 4.04 11.91
C ILE A 69 -3.50 3.75 13.38
N ASN A 70 -3.90 4.64 14.25
CA ASN A 70 -3.68 4.49 15.68
C ASN A 70 -4.82 3.70 16.34
N ARG A 71 -4.63 3.32 17.61
CA ARG A 71 -5.59 2.50 18.34
C ARG A 71 -7.02 3.09 18.44
N PRO A 72 -7.20 4.38 18.72
CA PRO A 72 -8.56 4.94 18.72
C PRO A 72 -9.26 4.86 17.37
N GLN A 73 -8.51 4.99 16.27
CA GLN A 73 -9.06 4.90 14.93
C GLN A 73 -9.48 3.48 14.55
N ARG A 74 -8.95 2.46 15.24
CA ARG A 74 -9.34 1.06 14.99
C ARG A 74 -10.82 0.77 15.22
N LYS A 75 -11.52 1.62 15.95
CA LYS A 75 -12.97 1.49 16.19
C LYS A 75 -13.82 1.80 14.97
N VAL A 76 -13.24 2.52 13.98
CA VAL A 76 -13.94 2.97 12.78
C VAL A 76 -13.26 2.50 11.49
N LEU A 77 -12.62 1.34 11.54
CA LEU A 77 -11.85 0.82 10.40
C LEU A 77 -12.69 0.65 9.15
N ASN A 78 -13.95 0.25 9.28
CA ASN A 78 -14.83 0.10 8.12
C ASN A 78 -15.04 1.40 7.37
N ASP A 79 -14.94 2.53 8.06
CA ASP A 79 -15.08 3.86 7.45
C ASP A 79 -13.75 4.38 6.92
N LEU A 80 -12.63 4.00 7.56
CA LEU A 80 -11.30 4.50 7.20
C LEU A 80 -10.69 3.73 6.03
N ILE A 81 -10.91 2.42 5.96
CA ILE A 81 -10.32 1.58 4.92
C ILE A 81 -11.26 1.53 3.72
N LYS A 82 -10.84 2.17 2.63
CA LYS A 82 -11.69 2.37 1.45
C LYS A 82 -11.51 1.28 0.38
N GLY A 83 -10.42 0.55 0.42
CA GLY A 83 -10.12 -0.47 -0.57
C GLY A 83 -8.84 -1.21 -0.23
N PRO A 84 -8.27 -1.95 -1.19
CA PRO A 84 -7.04 -2.68 -0.96
C PRO A 84 -5.86 -1.73 -0.70
N PHE A 85 -4.87 -2.27 0.00
CA PHE A 85 -3.57 -1.62 0.20
C PHE A 85 -2.53 -2.33 -0.65
N VAL A 86 -1.66 -1.53 -1.25
CA VAL A 86 -0.44 -2.03 -1.89
C VAL A 86 0.74 -1.52 -1.08
N PHE A 87 1.52 -2.44 -0.55
CA PHE A 87 2.74 -2.13 0.20
C PHE A 87 3.91 -2.29 -0.77
N VAL A 88 4.66 -1.21 -0.95
CA VAL A 88 5.78 -1.16 -1.89
C VAL A 88 7.07 -1.07 -1.10
N HIS A 89 7.90 -2.09 -1.21
CA HIS A 89 9.25 -2.07 -0.63
C HIS A 89 10.26 -1.75 -1.73
N ILE A 90 11.06 -0.72 -1.52
CA ILE A 90 12.13 -0.32 -2.42
C ILE A 90 13.43 -0.48 -1.66
N ASP A 91 14.29 -1.41 -2.10
CA ASP A 91 15.55 -1.65 -1.41
C ASP A 91 16.62 -0.61 -1.79
N LYS A 92 17.80 -0.76 -1.25
CA LYS A 92 18.92 0.17 -1.48
C LYS A 92 19.39 0.20 -2.93
N ASN A 93 19.09 -0.83 -3.70
CA ASN A 93 19.43 -0.94 -5.12
C ASN A 93 18.27 -0.50 -6.01
N ASN A 94 17.20 0.01 -5.42
CA ASN A 94 15.95 0.36 -6.11
C ASN A 94 15.20 -0.83 -6.70
N ASP A 95 15.47 -2.03 -6.20
CA ASP A 95 14.63 -3.18 -6.52
C ASP A 95 13.32 -3.10 -5.75
N VAL A 96 12.23 -3.36 -6.44
CA VAL A 96 10.88 -3.10 -5.94
C VAL A 96 10.14 -4.41 -5.70
N THR A 97 9.51 -4.52 -4.53
CA THR A 97 8.66 -5.64 -4.16
C THR A 97 7.28 -5.12 -3.78
N TYR A 98 6.24 -5.76 -4.29
CA TYR A 98 4.85 -5.37 -4.03
C TYR A 98 4.16 -6.43 -3.17
N TYR A 99 3.41 -5.97 -2.16
CA TYR A 99 2.54 -6.83 -1.37
C TYR A 99 1.14 -6.24 -1.43
N ILE A 100 0.15 -7.02 -1.84
CA ILE A 100 -1.21 -6.53 -1.97
C ILE A 100 -2.09 -7.24 -0.95
N LEU A 101 -2.81 -6.46 -0.16
CA LEU A 101 -3.81 -6.95 0.77
C LEU A 101 -5.17 -6.39 0.37
N THR A 102 -6.18 -7.24 0.40
CA THR A 102 -7.56 -6.80 0.21
C THR A 102 -7.97 -5.89 1.37
N ARG A 103 -9.07 -5.16 1.18
CA ARG A 103 -9.64 -4.34 2.24
C ARG A 103 -9.86 -5.15 3.53
N ASP A 104 -10.46 -6.32 3.41
CA ASP A 104 -10.76 -7.16 4.56
C ASP A 104 -9.49 -7.69 5.24
N GLU A 105 -8.48 -8.04 4.46
CA GLU A 105 -7.18 -8.46 4.98
C GLU A 105 -6.48 -7.34 5.75
N VAL A 106 -6.57 -6.10 5.27
CA VAL A 106 -6.01 -4.95 5.97
C VAL A 106 -6.72 -4.74 7.31
N ILE A 107 -8.04 -4.79 7.31
CA ILE A 107 -8.83 -4.63 8.54
C ILE A 107 -8.47 -5.73 9.56
N GLU A 108 -8.40 -6.97 9.11
CA GLU A 108 -7.99 -8.09 9.96
C GLU A 108 -6.58 -7.88 10.54
N LEU A 109 -5.65 -7.47 9.70
CA LEU A 109 -4.28 -7.20 10.10
C LEU A 109 -4.23 -6.16 11.23
N ILE A 110 -4.95 -5.07 11.08
CA ILE A 110 -4.97 -3.99 12.08
C ILE A 110 -5.64 -4.45 13.37
N ASN A 111 -6.73 -5.20 13.29
CA ASN A 111 -7.47 -5.67 14.45
C ASN A 111 -6.72 -6.70 15.28
N THR A 112 -5.88 -7.51 14.67
CA THR A 112 -5.23 -8.64 15.34
C THR A 112 -3.84 -8.33 15.86
N THR A 113 -3.28 -7.16 15.52
CA THR A 113 -1.85 -6.95 15.69
C THR A 113 -1.47 -5.53 16.06
N ASP A 114 -0.23 -5.40 16.54
CA ASP A 114 0.40 -4.12 16.78
C ASP A 114 1.07 -3.59 15.49
N ASP A 115 1.68 -2.41 15.60
CA ASP A 115 2.27 -1.71 14.46
C ASP A 115 3.44 -2.46 13.82
N ASP A 116 4.07 -3.40 14.54
CA ASP A 116 5.21 -4.17 14.04
C ASP A 116 4.83 -5.46 13.33
N TYR A 117 3.57 -5.82 13.36
CA TYR A 117 3.12 -7.12 12.83
C TYR A 117 3.47 -7.31 11.37
N PHE A 118 3.27 -6.30 10.56
CA PHE A 118 3.54 -6.42 9.13
C PHE A 118 5.03 -6.63 8.88
N ALA A 119 5.88 -5.98 9.65
CA ALA A 119 7.33 -6.17 9.54
C ALA A 119 7.72 -7.63 9.79
N ARG A 120 7.17 -8.24 10.85
CA ARG A 120 7.41 -9.65 11.15
C ARG A 120 6.89 -10.59 10.07
N LYS A 121 5.69 -10.32 9.56
CA LYS A 121 5.08 -11.10 8.48
C LYS A 121 5.88 -10.97 7.18
N LYS A 122 6.35 -9.77 6.87
CA LYS A 122 7.18 -9.52 5.70
C LYS A 122 8.48 -10.31 5.76
N ASP A 123 9.14 -10.33 6.91
CA ASP A 123 10.36 -11.11 7.10
C ASP A 123 10.08 -12.60 6.93
N LYS A 124 9.02 -13.10 7.53
CA LYS A 124 8.57 -14.47 7.34
C LYS A 124 8.27 -14.78 5.89
N SER A 125 7.62 -13.88 5.18
CA SER A 125 7.25 -14.11 3.78
C SER A 125 8.47 -14.27 2.89
N LYS A 126 9.55 -13.55 3.18
CA LYS A 126 10.82 -13.70 2.47
C LYS A 126 11.42 -15.08 2.68
N GLU A 127 11.29 -15.62 3.89
CA GLU A 127 11.82 -16.93 4.25
C GLU A 127 10.92 -18.06 3.80
N GLU A 128 9.62 -17.90 3.95
CA GLU A 128 8.62 -18.96 3.80
C GLU A 128 7.70 -18.78 2.60
N GLY A 129 7.76 -17.65 1.92
CA GLY A 129 6.85 -17.36 0.80
C GLY A 129 5.41 -17.12 1.22
N ILE A 130 5.18 -16.70 2.45
CA ILE A 130 3.83 -16.51 3.01
C ILE A 130 3.10 -15.34 2.36
N PHE A 131 3.82 -14.26 2.03
CA PHE A 131 3.28 -13.14 1.27
C PHE A 131 3.92 -13.18 -0.11
N PRO A 132 3.38 -13.94 -1.02
CA PRO A 132 3.91 -13.96 -2.37
C PRO A 132 3.80 -12.56 -2.97
N LEU A 133 4.69 -12.26 -3.90
CA LEU A 133 4.50 -11.12 -4.76
C LEU A 133 3.14 -11.27 -5.38
N ILE A 134 2.29 -10.31 -5.10
CA ILE A 134 0.94 -10.34 -5.62
C ILE A 134 0.92 -9.53 -6.90
N PHE A 135 0.32 -10.08 -7.90
CA PHE A 135 0.21 -9.42 -9.18
C PHE A 135 -1.19 -8.89 -9.35
N PHE A 136 -1.27 -7.68 -9.82
CA PHE A 136 -2.55 -7.12 -10.19
C PHE A 136 -3.22 -7.94 -11.27
#